data_4ea41646450d94655d324ce1bc42010d
#
_entry.id   4ea41646450d94655d324ce1bc42010d
#
_cell.length_a   1.000
_cell.length_b   1.000
_cell.length_c   1.000
_cell.angle_alpha   90.00
_cell.angle_beta   90.00
_cell.angle_gamma   90.00
#
_symmetry.space_group_name_H-M   'P 1'
#
loop_
_entity.id
_entity.type
_entity.pdbx_description
1 polymer ?
#
loop_
_entity_poly.entity_id
_entity_poly.type
_entity_poly.pdbx_seq_one_letter_code
_entity_poly.pdbx_strand_id
1 'polypeptide(L)'
;MNRLAALLVLLLVAPGCGSRRPEAEVERGRRAVAAALDNWKANEPVAKLKSLADPVDFAEELRATHSLAEYALGKVDESDRDVIRYAVTLKLKDKKGKASDREVVYAVALKSPVVVSRDPYY
;
A
#
# COMPACT_ATOMS: atom_id res chain seq x y z
N MET A 1 41.84 -28.06 12.67
CA MET A 1 41.32 -27.84 12.65
C MET A 1 40.58 -26.95 12.95
N ASN A 2 40.17 -26.65 12.94
CA ASN A 2 39.65 -25.90 13.12
C ASN A 2 38.64 -25.43 12.86
N ARG A 3 38.22 -25.39 12.66
CA ARG A 3 37.40 -25.10 12.37
C ARG A 3 36.48 -24.51 12.92
N LEU A 4 36.18 -24.39 13.20
CA LEU A 4 35.30 -24.01 13.72
C LEU A 4 34.90 -22.87 13.90
N ALA A 5 34.90 -22.57 13.85
CA ALA A 5 34.79 -21.48 14.03
C ALA A 5 33.82 -20.95 13.60
N ALA A 6 33.52 -20.94 13.18
CA ALA A 6 32.74 -20.41 12.60
C ALA A 6 31.62 -20.22 13.08
N LEU A 7 31.29 -20.21 13.29
CA LEU A 7 30.21 -20.13 13.54
C LEU A 7 29.59 -19.18 14.07
N LEU A 8 29.63 -18.81 14.35
CA LEU A 8 29.13 -18.06 14.84
C LEU A 8 28.44 -17.09 14.57
N VAL A 9 28.38 -16.84 14.27
CA VAL A 9 27.96 -15.88 13.89
C VAL A 9 26.82 -15.59 13.88
N LEU A 10 26.38 -15.84 13.62
CA LEU A 10 25.27 -15.65 13.48
C LEU A 10 24.54 -14.98 14.21
N LEU A 11 24.49 -14.95 14.68
CA LEU A 11 23.77 -14.51 15.31
C LEU A 11 23.36 -13.40 15.44
N LEU A 12 23.58 -12.97 15.35
CA LEU A 12 23.34 -11.93 15.40
C LEU A 12 22.33 -11.45 15.16
N VAL A 13 21.88 -11.57 14.88
CA VAL A 13 21.02 -11.19 14.48
C VAL A 13 20.19 -10.70 15.18
N ALA A 14 19.83 -10.32 15.49
CA ALA A 14 19.08 -9.85 16.07
C ALA A 14 18.30 -9.14 16.07
N PRO A 15 17.92 -8.78 16.12
CA PRO A 15 17.23 -8.13 16.18
C PRO A 15 16.41 -7.55 16.29
N GLY A 16 16.03 -7.39 16.06
CA GLY A 16 15.14 -6.97 15.91
C GLY A 16 14.38 -6.24 16.53
N CYS A 17 14.24 -5.84 16.93
CA CYS A 17 13.62 -5.06 17.52
C CYS A 17 12.61 -4.59 17.05
N GLY A 18 12.15 -4.61 16.84
CA GLY A 18 11.34 -4.08 16.40
C GLY A 18 10.15 -3.67 16.41
N SER A 19 9.78 -2.80 15.95
CA SER A 19 8.53 -2.32 15.77
C SER A 19 8.04 -2.61 14.39
N ARG A 20 8.68 -3.47 13.70
CA ARG A 20 8.21 -3.82 12.39
C ARG A 20 7.00 -4.70 12.44
N ARG A 21 6.11 -4.49 11.50
CA ARG A 21 4.96 -5.35 11.35
C ARG A 21 5.37 -6.66 10.69
N PRO A 22 4.61 -7.73 10.94
CA PRO A 22 4.84 -8.97 10.20
C PRO A 22 4.73 -8.73 8.69
N GLU A 23 5.55 -9.44 7.94
CA GLU A 23 5.57 -9.33 6.49
C GLU A 23 4.19 -9.59 5.90
N ALA A 24 3.44 -10.53 6.47
CA ALA A 24 2.11 -10.87 5.99
C ALA A 24 1.15 -9.67 6.06
N GLU A 25 1.30 -8.82 7.08
CA GLU A 25 0.46 -7.63 7.22
C GLU A 25 0.82 -6.59 6.17
N VAL A 26 2.11 -6.38 5.96
CA VAL A 26 2.56 -5.44 4.94
C VAL A 26 2.09 -5.89 3.56
N GLU A 27 2.15 -7.18 3.31
CA GLU A 27 1.71 -7.72 2.02
C GLU A 27 0.19 -7.63 1.86
N ARG A 28 -0.56 -7.85 2.94
CA ARG A 28 -2.01 -7.68 2.91
C ARG A 28 -2.38 -6.25 2.55
N GLY A 29 -1.69 -5.28 3.15
CA GLY A 29 -1.93 -3.87 2.85
C GLY A 29 -1.58 -3.55 1.40
N ARG A 30 -0.46 -4.09 0.91
CA ARG A 30 -0.05 -3.87 -0.47
C ARG A 30 -1.09 -4.39 -1.45
N ARG A 31 -1.64 -5.57 -1.19
CA ARG A 31 -2.69 -6.13 -2.03
C ARG A 31 -3.95 -5.28 -2.00
N ALA A 32 -4.28 -4.72 -0.85
CA ALA A 32 -5.47 -3.86 -0.75
C ALA A 32 -5.30 -2.59 -1.57
N VAL A 33 -4.11 -1.96 -1.49
CA VAL A 33 -3.83 -0.76 -2.29
C VAL A 33 -3.88 -1.11 -3.77
N ALA A 34 -3.26 -2.21 -4.17
CA ALA A 34 -3.27 -2.62 -5.58
C ALA A 34 -4.70 -2.90 -6.06
N ALA A 35 -5.50 -3.59 -5.26
CA ALA A 35 -6.89 -3.88 -5.64
C ALA A 35 -7.69 -2.58 -5.82
N ALA A 36 -7.49 -1.63 -4.90
CA ALA A 36 -8.18 -0.35 -4.96
C ALA A 36 -7.78 0.42 -6.22
N LEU A 37 -6.49 0.49 -6.51
CA LEU A 37 -6.01 1.22 -7.67
C LEU A 37 -6.36 0.53 -8.98
N ASP A 38 -6.34 -0.79 -9.02
CA ASP A 38 -6.77 -1.54 -10.20
C ASP A 38 -8.26 -1.31 -10.49
N ASN A 39 -9.07 -1.22 -9.45
CA ASN A 39 -10.49 -0.92 -9.56
C ASN A 39 -10.69 0.45 -10.19
N TRP A 40 -9.93 1.45 -9.74
CA TRP A 40 -9.98 2.79 -10.30
C TRP A 40 -9.51 2.78 -11.76
N LYS A 41 -8.38 2.13 -12.03
CA LYS A 41 -7.80 2.06 -13.37
C LYS A 41 -8.78 1.42 -14.36
N ALA A 42 -9.50 0.42 -13.93
CA ALA A 42 -10.50 -0.25 -14.77
C ALA A 42 -11.84 0.50 -14.79
N ASN A 43 -11.96 1.58 -14.04
CA ASN A 43 -13.17 2.36 -13.91
C ASN A 43 -14.36 1.52 -13.46
N GLU A 44 -14.12 0.64 -12.50
CA GLU A 44 -15.15 -0.23 -11.95
C GLU A 44 -15.81 0.39 -10.72
N PRO A 45 -17.03 -0.03 -10.37
CA PRO A 45 -17.67 0.50 -9.17
C PRO A 45 -16.88 0.16 -7.92
N VAL A 46 -16.74 1.13 -7.02
CA VAL A 46 -16.06 0.94 -5.75
C VAL A 46 -16.67 -0.21 -4.95
N ALA A 47 -17.97 -0.40 -5.10
CA ALA A 47 -18.68 -1.46 -4.37
C ALA A 47 -18.15 -2.85 -4.68
N LYS A 48 -17.52 -3.05 -5.84
CA LYS A 48 -16.91 -4.34 -6.17
C LYS A 48 -15.80 -4.71 -5.21
N LEU A 49 -15.12 -3.73 -4.63
CA LEU A 49 -14.03 -4.00 -3.71
C LEU A 49 -14.52 -4.65 -2.43
N LYS A 50 -15.78 -4.45 -2.07
CA LYS A 50 -16.32 -5.03 -0.85
C LYS A 50 -16.73 -6.48 -1.02
N SER A 51 -16.79 -6.95 -2.26
CA SER A 51 -17.13 -8.34 -2.55
C SER A 51 -15.90 -9.23 -2.70
N LEU A 52 -14.70 -8.67 -2.53
CA LEU A 52 -13.48 -9.46 -2.59
C LEU A 52 -13.38 -10.38 -1.38
N ALA A 53 -12.57 -11.44 -1.51
CA ALA A 53 -12.33 -12.36 -0.40
C ALA A 53 -11.78 -11.61 0.82
N ASP A 54 -10.94 -10.61 0.61
CA ASP A 54 -10.45 -9.69 1.65
C ASP A 54 -11.02 -8.31 1.28
N PRO A 55 -12.19 -7.95 1.80
CA PRO A 55 -12.88 -6.74 1.35
C PRO A 55 -12.08 -5.47 1.58
N VAL A 56 -12.22 -4.52 0.67
CA VAL A 56 -11.51 -3.24 0.71
C VAL A 56 -12.52 -2.10 0.64
N ASP A 57 -12.32 -1.12 1.51
CA ASP A 57 -13.07 0.13 1.49
C ASP A 57 -12.09 1.21 1.02
N PHE A 58 -12.36 1.80 -0.13
CA PHE A 58 -11.45 2.75 -0.78
C PHE A 58 -12.09 4.12 -0.90
N ALA A 59 -11.43 5.13 -0.33
CA ALA A 59 -11.86 6.51 -0.43
C ALA A 59 -10.77 7.34 -1.12
N GLU A 60 -11.09 7.87 -2.30
CA GLU A 60 -10.17 8.71 -3.05
C GLU A 60 -10.95 9.75 -3.85
N GLU A 61 -10.79 11.00 -3.46
CA GLU A 61 -11.53 12.10 -4.08
C GLU A 61 -11.16 12.34 -5.53
N LEU A 62 -9.92 12.04 -5.89
CA LEU A 62 -9.46 12.25 -7.27
C LEU A 62 -10.23 11.41 -8.28
N ARG A 63 -10.87 10.33 -7.86
CA ARG A 63 -11.68 9.53 -8.77
C ARG A 63 -12.83 10.29 -9.39
N ALA A 64 -13.29 11.32 -8.70
CA ALA A 64 -14.43 12.12 -9.21
C ALA A 64 -14.03 12.98 -10.40
N THR A 65 -12.75 13.32 -10.53
CA THR A 65 -12.30 14.27 -11.54
C THR A 65 -11.24 13.71 -12.48
N HIS A 66 -10.65 12.56 -12.15
CA HIS A 66 -9.55 11.99 -12.93
C HIS A 66 -9.73 10.50 -13.12
N SER A 67 -9.29 10.00 -14.27
CA SER A 67 -9.10 8.57 -14.45
C SER A 67 -7.66 8.22 -14.14
N LEU A 68 -7.44 6.97 -13.77
CA LEU A 68 -6.10 6.47 -13.46
C LEU A 68 -5.60 5.68 -14.65
N ALA A 69 -4.49 6.14 -15.25
CA ALA A 69 -3.90 5.46 -16.40
C ALA A 69 -2.92 4.39 -15.95
N GLU A 70 -2.09 4.72 -14.95
CA GLU A 70 -1.08 3.80 -14.44
C GLU A 70 -0.75 4.19 -13.01
N TYR A 71 -0.14 3.28 -12.26
CA TYR A 71 0.37 3.60 -10.94
C TYR A 71 1.61 2.76 -10.64
N ALA A 72 2.42 3.22 -9.69
CA ALA A 72 3.59 2.49 -9.24
C ALA A 72 3.67 2.60 -7.72
N LEU A 73 3.80 1.45 -7.06
CA LEU A 73 3.96 1.41 -5.62
C LEU A 73 5.41 1.70 -5.26
N GLY A 74 5.61 2.49 -4.22
CA GLY A 74 6.92 2.89 -3.78
C GLY A 74 7.19 2.47 -2.34
N LYS A 75 7.72 3.40 -1.56
CA LYS A 75 8.12 3.13 -0.18
C LYS A 75 6.96 2.76 0.71
N VAL A 76 7.25 1.95 1.71
CA VAL A 76 6.30 1.56 2.75
C VAL A 76 6.79 2.11 4.07
N ASP A 77 5.91 2.78 4.81
CA ASP A 77 6.22 3.31 6.12
C ASP A 77 5.39 2.56 7.16
N GLU A 78 6.06 1.82 8.03
CA GLU A 78 5.44 0.98 9.05
C GLU A 78 5.53 1.58 10.44
N SER A 79 5.91 2.85 10.55
CA SER A 79 6.20 3.44 11.85
C SER A 79 4.96 3.72 12.69
N ASP A 80 3.79 3.79 12.08
CA ASP A 80 2.54 4.04 12.78
C ASP A 80 1.91 2.71 13.21
N ARG A 81 1.35 2.68 14.40
CA ARG A 81 0.71 1.49 14.91
C ARG A 81 -0.59 1.17 14.25
N ASP A 82 -1.33 2.17 13.87
CA ASP A 82 -2.71 2.01 13.41
C ASP A 82 -2.82 1.84 11.92
N VAL A 83 -1.88 2.33 11.16
CA VAL A 83 -1.92 2.26 9.70
C VAL A 83 -0.54 1.97 9.14
N ILE A 84 -0.52 1.42 7.93
CA ILE A 84 0.70 1.32 7.13
C ILE A 84 0.54 2.31 5.99
N ARG A 85 1.58 3.07 5.71
CA ARG A 85 1.54 4.07 4.64
C ARG A 85 2.30 3.58 3.44
N TYR A 86 1.68 3.68 2.27
CA TYR A 86 2.26 3.26 1.00
C TYR A 86 2.37 4.46 0.09
N ALA A 87 3.59 4.79 -0.31
CA ALA A 87 3.81 5.84 -1.29
C ALA A 87 3.46 5.29 -2.66
N VAL A 88 2.75 6.09 -3.46
CA VAL A 88 2.29 5.67 -4.77
C VAL A 88 2.44 6.83 -5.73
N THR A 89 2.95 6.55 -6.92
CA THR A 89 2.95 7.51 -8.02
C THR A 89 1.75 7.19 -8.90
N LEU A 90 0.90 8.18 -9.12
CA LEU A 90 -0.29 8.05 -9.95
C LEU A 90 -0.06 8.75 -11.28
N LYS A 91 -0.41 8.08 -12.37
CA LYS A 91 -0.47 8.72 -13.68
C LYS A 91 -1.94 8.94 -14.01
N LEU A 92 -2.33 10.19 -14.03
CA LEU A 92 -3.73 10.59 -14.09
C LEU A 92 -4.07 11.27 -15.41
N LYS A 93 -5.34 11.21 -15.77
CA LYS A 93 -5.88 12.04 -16.86
C LYS A 93 -7.11 12.74 -16.35
N ASP A 94 -7.20 14.05 -16.61
CA ASP A 94 -8.39 14.79 -16.22
C ASP A 94 -9.49 14.57 -17.26
N LYS A 95 -10.62 15.25 -17.09
CA LYS A 95 -11.76 15.08 -17.99
C LYS A 95 -11.51 15.60 -19.39
N LYS A 96 -10.50 16.43 -19.55
CA LYS A 96 -10.10 16.95 -20.86
C LYS A 96 -9.03 16.10 -21.52
N GLY A 97 -8.61 15.01 -20.83
CA GLY A 97 -7.58 14.14 -21.34
C GLY A 97 -6.17 14.57 -21.04
N LYS A 98 -6.00 15.62 -20.25
CA LYS A 98 -4.66 16.11 -19.91
C LYS A 98 -4.02 15.17 -18.89
N ALA A 99 -2.81 14.71 -19.21
CA ALA A 99 -2.06 13.81 -18.36
C ALA A 99 -1.30 14.58 -17.29
N SER A 100 -1.19 13.99 -16.10
CA SER A 100 -0.37 14.54 -15.02
C SER A 100 0.08 13.41 -14.13
N ASP A 101 1.24 13.59 -13.48
CA ASP A 101 1.75 12.64 -12.50
C ASP A 101 1.58 13.24 -11.13
N ARG A 102 1.30 12.37 -10.15
CA ARG A 102 1.12 12.83 -8.79
C ARG A 102 1.61 11.78 -7.81
N GLU A 103 2.38 12.23 -6.83
CA GLU A 103 2.82 11.35 -5.76
C GLU A 103 1.91 11.53 -4.56
N VAL A 104 1.41 10.43 -4.04
CA VAL A 104 0.49 10.43 -2.91
C VAL A 104 0.91 9.35 -1.93
N VAL A 105 0.31 9.40 -0.75
CA VAL A 105 0.49 8.35 0.24
C VAL A 105 -0.88 7.83 0.65
N TYR A 106 -1.04 6.52 0.60
CA TYR A 106 -2.26 5.88 1.08
C TYR A 106 -2.01 5.27 2.45
N ALA A 107 -2.86 5.61 3.39
CA ALA A 107 -2.85 5.02 4.71
C ALA A 107 -3.80 3.83 4.69
N VAL A 108 -3.32 2.69 5.17
CA VAL A 108 -4.07 1.44 5.15
C VAL A 108 -4.29 0.97 6.57
N ALA A 109 -5.55 0.85 6.96
CA ALA A 109 -5.92 0.27 8.24
C ALA A 109 -6.32 -1.19 8.01
N LEU A 110 -5.58 -2.12 8.63
CA LEU A 110 -5.80 -3.55 8.45
C LEU A 110 -6.91 -4.04 9.37
N LYS A 111 -8.11 -3.90 8.89
CA LYS A 111 -9.29 -4.41 9.59
C LYS A 111 -10.19 -5.04 8.53
N SER A 112 -11.43 -5.29 8.83
CA SER A 112 -12.33 -5.91 7.88
C SER A 112 -13.58 -5.05 7.77
N PRO A 113 -13.77 -4.37 6.63
CA PRO A 113 -12.90 -4.38 5.46
C PRO A 113 -11.60 -3.60 5.71
N VAL A 114 -10.58 -3.88 4.90
CA VAL A 114 -9.35 -3.09 4.91
C VAL A 114 -9.70 -1.70 4.40
N VAL A 115 -9.28 -0.68 5.12
CA VAL A 115 -9.58 0.70 4.71
C VAL A 115 -8.35 1.32 4.06
N VAL A 116 -8.51 1.76 2.82
CA VAL A 116 -7.46 2.44 2.06
C VAL A 116 -7.92 3.87 1.82
N SER A 117 -7.18 4.82 2.34
CA SER A 117 -7.54 6.23 2.17
C SER A 117 -6.29 7.06 1.99
N ARG A 118 -6.44 8.17 1.28
CA ARG A 118 -5.29 9.04 1.07
C ARG A 118 -4.96 9.77 2.36
N ASP A 119 -3.66 9.81 2.69
CA ASP A 119 -3.22 10.51 3.88
C ASP A 119 -3.10 12.00 3.53
N PRO A 120 -3.86 12.88 4.18
CA PRO A 120 -3.87 14.29 3.82
C PRO A 120 -2.60 15.04 4.19
N TYR A 121 -1.76 14.43 5.01
CA TYR A 121 -0.53 15.08 5.48
C TYR A 121 0.71 14.68 4.69
N TYR A 122 0.54 13.93 3.62
CA TYR A 122 1.67 13.47 2.81
C TYR A 122 1.45 13.72 1.33
#